data_578e1d5beadb8c86bba8278b02a851f5
#
_entry.id   578e1d5beadb8c86bba8278b02a851f5
#
_cell.length_a   1.000
_cell.length_b   1.000
_cell.length_c   1.000
_cell.angle_alpha   90.00
_cell.angle_beta   90.00
_cell.angle_gamma   90.00
#
_symmetry.space_group_name_H-M   'P 1'
#
loop_
_entity.id
_entity.type
_entity.pdbx_description
1 polymer ?
#
loop_
_entity_poly.entity_id
_entity_poly.type
_entity_poly.pdbx_seq_one_letter_code
_entity_poly.pdbx_strand_id
1 'polypeptide(L)'
;MVNGSKVIEFEVSKAAQYAALAAAGFDVPRTVVVAGREDLKRRALEFPAPFITKHNQGGKGLGVRRFDSHREFDSYVDGPEFEEPADGITLLQEFVQTAEPFITRAEFVGGEFVYAVRVDTSEGSFELCPAEACAVPGQAAPGQVSLDQGFAPAACEIPGTGAGETLASTLFAKRDDITAGHPLIVRLRAFLADQGIEVAGVEFFETADGRLIPYDINTNTNYNPDVEAATGNAAATALAGFLGRELESRYATASV
;
A
#
# COMPACT_ATOMS: atom_id res chain seq x y z
N MET A 1 -19.09 7.84 10.53
CA MET A 1 -17.98 6.87 10.51
C MET A 1 -17.20 7.21 9.27
N VAL A 2 -15.94 7.50 9.39
CA VAL A 2 -15.04 7.71 8.25
C VAL A 2 -14.62 6.32 7.75
N ASN A 3 -14.52 6.16 6.44
CA ASN A 3 -14.24 4.87 5.81
C ASN A 3 -15.20 3.78 6.36
N GLY A 4 -16.46 3.88 6.02
CA GLY A 4 -17.51 2.99 6.55
C GLY A 4 -17.23 1.49 6.33
N SER A 5 -18.11 0.63 6.84
CA SER A 5 -17.89 -0.84 6.86
C SER A 5 -17.62 -1.48 5.49
N LYS A 6 -18.16 -0.91 4.40
CA LYS A 6 -17.86 -1.38 3.04
C LYS A 6 -16.39 -1.20 2.65
N VAL A 7 -15.73 -0.19 3.20
CA VAL A 7 -14.33 0.10 2.88
C VAL A 7 -13.37 -0.92 3.50
N ILE A 8 -13.78 -1.60 4.57
CA ILE A 8 -13.01 -2.69 5.17
C ILE A 8 -12.72 -3.80 4.15
N GLU A 9 -13.61 -4.06 3.21
CA GLU A 9 -13.39 -5.05 2.15
C GLU A 9 -12.14 -4.73 1.32
N PHE A 10 -11.89 -3.45 1.05
CA PHE A 10 -10.69 -3.01 0.34
C PHE A 10 -9.42 -3.16 1.18
N GLU A 11 -9.50 -3.00 2.49
CA GLU A 11 -8.34 -3.17 3.38
C GLU A 11 -7.94 -4.65 3.51
N VAL A 12 -8.91 -5.56 3.51
CA VAL A 12 -8.66 -6.98 3.76
C VAL A 12 -8.63 -7.84 2.49
N SER A 13 -8.86 -7.27 1.31
CA SER A 13 -8.89 -8.04 0.06
C SER A 13 -8.33 -7.26 -1.13
N LYS A 14 -7.10 -7.58 -1.52
CA LYS A 14 -6.50 -7.07 -2.76
C LYS A 14 -7.24 -7.57 -4.01
N ALA A 15 -7.83 -8.77 -3.95
CA ALA A 15 -8.67 -9.29 -5.02
C ALA A 15 -9.90 -8.40 -5.26
N ALA A 16 -10.55 -7.94 -4.18
CA ALA A 16 -11.67 -6.99 -4.27
C ALA A 16 -11.21 -5.63 -4.84
N GLN A 17 -10.05 -5.12 -4.42
CA GLN A 17 -9.47 -3.89 -4.98
C GLN A 17 -9.30 -3.99 -6.50
N TYR A 18 -8.65 -5.05 -6.98
CA TYR A 18 -8.41 -5.25 -8.43
C TYR A 18 -9.71 -5.39 -9.21
N ALA A 19 -10.68 -6.14 -8.67
CA ALA A 19 -11.99 -6.29 -9.31
C ALA A 19 -12.72 -4.95 -9.45
N ALA A 20 -12.73 -4.13 -8.39
CA ALA A 20 -13.37 -2.82 -8.38
C ALA A 20 -12.66 -1.83 -9.32
N LEU A 21 -11.32 -1.76 -9.28
CA LEU A 21 -10.53 -0.90 -10.17
C LEU A 21 -10.74 -1.28 -11.64
N ALA A 22 -10.69 -2.58 -11.97
CA ALA A 22 -10.93 -3.05 -13.34
C ALA A 22 -12.36 -2.75 -13.80
N ALA A 23 -13.37 -2.94 -12.95
CA ALA A 23 -14.76 -2.60 -13.26
C ALA A 23 -14.97 -1.09 -13.51
N ALA A 24 -14.17 -0.24 -12.85
CA ALA A 24 -14.14 1.21 -13.08
C ALA A 24 -13.27 1.61 -14.30
N GLY A 25 -12.75 0.64 -15.05
CA GLY A 25 -11.99 0.87 -16.28
C GLY A 25 -10.54 1.31 -16.06
N PHE A 26 -9.97 1.10 -14.87
CA PHE A 26 -8.53 1.29 -14.68
C PHE A 26 -7.75 0.12 -15.28
N ASP A 27 -6.58 0.43 -15.82
CA ASP A 27 -5.54 -0.56 -16.03
C ASP A 27 -5.10 -1.08 -14.66
N VAL A 28 -5.13 -2.41 -14.49
CA VAL A 28 -4.64 -3.07 -13.28
C VAL A 28 -3.68 -4.18 -13.67
N PRO A 29 -2.72 -4.57 -12.83
CA PRO A 29 -1.85 -5.70 -13.15
C PRO A 29 -2.69 -6.96 -13.37
N ARG A 30 -2.38 -7.71 -14.45
CA ARG A 30 -3.03 -8.99 -14.70
C ARG A 30 -2.85 -9.90 -13.47
N THR A 31 -3.95 -10.32 -12.89
CA THR A 31 -3.98 -11.05 -11.62
C THR A 31 -4.90 -12.26 -11.72
N VAL A 32 -4.46 -13.38 -11.15
CA VAL A 32 -5.26 -14.58 -10.96
C VAL A 32 -5.33 -14.88 -9.46
N VAL A 33 -6.54 -15.02 -8.96
CA VAL A 33 -6.83 -15.38 -7.57
C VAL A 33 -6.85 -16.89 -7.43
N VAL A 34 -6.04 -17.44 -6.52
CA VAL A 34 -5.93 -18.88 -6.28
C VAL A 34 -6.23 -19.18 -4.82
N ALA A 35 -7.24 -19.98 -4.58
CA ALA A 35 -7.57 -20.51 -3.25
C ALA A 35 -6.84 -21.84 -3.02
N GLY A 36 -6.08 -21.91 -1.92
CA GLY A 36 -5.27 -23.06 -1.58
C GLY A 36 -3.99 -23.22 -2.40
N ARG A 37 -3.14 -24.13 -1.95
CA ARG A 37 -1.79 -24.37 -2.50
C ARG A 37 -1.80 -25.26 -3.77
N GLU A 38 -2.80 -26.12 -3.88
CA GLU A 38 -2.84 -27.23 -4.85
C GLU A 38 -2.83 -26.77 -6.31
N ASP A 39 -3.53 -25.66 -6.60
CA ASP A 39 -3.66 -25.12 -7.95
C ASP A 39 -2.59 -24.11 -8.34
N LEU A 40 -1.75 -23.65 -7.40
CA LEU A 40 -0.79 -22.56 -7.61
C LEU A 40 0.14 -22.82 -8.80
N LYS A 41 0.78 -23.97 -8.86
CA LYS A 41 1.73 -24.31 -9.93
C LYS A 41 1.06 -24.34 -11.30
N ARG A 42 -0.15 -24.91 -11.40
CA ARG A 42 -0.91 -24.97 -12.63
C ARG A 42 -1.30 -23.57 -13.11
N ARG A 43 -1.77 -22.73 -12.19
CA ARG A 43 -2.21 -21.36 -12.48
C ARG A 43 -1.05 -20.43 -12.81
N ALA A 44 0.13 -20.65 -12.21
CA ALA A 44 1.33 -19.88 -12.51
C ALA A 44 1.77 -20.00 -13.98
N LEU A 45 1.50 -21.13 -14.65
CA LEU A 45 1.78 -21.31 -16.07
C LEU A 45 1.03 -20.33 -16.98
N GLU A 46 0.01 -19.63 -16.49
CA GLU A 46 -0.69 -18.59 -17.23
C GLU A 46 0.14 -17.29 -17.35
N PHE A 47 1.21 -17.16 -16.57
CA PHE A 47 2.07 -15.98 -16.58
C PHE A 47 3.44 -16.29 -17.17
N PRO A 48 3.97 -15.44 -18.06
CA PRO A 48 5.39 -15.49 -18.37
C PRO A 48 6.20 -15.08 -17.15
N ALA A 49 7.40 -15.64 -16.98
CA ALA A 49 8.34 -15.13 -15.97
C ALA A 49 9.03 -13.85 -16.49
N PRO A 50 9.37 -12.90 -15.63
CA PRO A 50 9.09 -12.90 -14.20
C PRO A 50 7.63 -12.60 -13.85
N PHE A 51 7.15 -13.17 -12.74
CA PHE A 51 5.85 -12.87 -12.13
C PHE A 51 5.98 -12.78 -10.61
N ILE A 52 4.93 -12.33 -9.94
CA ILE A 52 4.92 -12.22 -8.48
C ILE A 52 3.77 -13.00 -7.86
N THR A 53 3.95 -13.36 -6.59
CA THR A 53 2.85 -13.73 -5.70
C THR A 53 2.62 -12.63 -4.68
N LYS A 54 1.39 -12.53 -4.22
CA LYS A 54 0.98 -11.69 -3.08
C LYS A 54 -0.02 -12.44 -2.24
N HIS A 55 -0.01 -12.24 -0.93
CA HIS A 55 -1.16 -12.61 -0.12
C HIS A 55 -2.33 -11.66 -0.40
N ASN A 56 -3.55 -12.19 -0.41
CA ASN A 56 -4.75 -11.36 -0.57
C ASN A 56 -4.90 -10.36 0.59
N GLN A 57 -4.60 -10.83 1.80
CA GLN A 57 -4.48 -10.00 2.99
C GLN A 57 -3.00 -9.75 3.28
N GLY A 58 -2.63 -8.49 3.40
CA GLY A 58 -1.25 -8.10 3.68
C GLY A 58 -0.99 -6.65 3.32
N GLY A 59 -0.02 -6.04 3.98
CA GLY A 59 0.38 -4.66 3.77
C GLY A 59 1.91 -4.51 3.76
N LYS A 60 2.40 -3.33 3.41
CA LYS A 60 3.82 -2.94 3.42
C LYS A 60 4.74 -3.83 2.57
N GLY A 61 4.22 -4.49 1.54
CA GLY A 61 4.99 -5.43 0.72
C GLY A 61 5.23 -6.80 1.33
N LEU A 62 4.83 -7.05 2.57
CA LEU A 62 4.95 -8.35 3.22
C LEU A 62 4.18 -9.42 2.43
N GLY A 63 4.81 -10.58 2.23
CA GLY A 63 4.25 -11.68 1.44
C GLY A 63 4.27 -11.47 -0.07
N VAL A 64 4.89 -10.39 -0.57
CA VAL A 64 5.15 -10.20 -2.01
C VAL A 64 6.47 -10.88 -2.35
N ARG A 65 6.42 -11.82 -3.31
CA ARG A 65 7.61 -12.53 -3.78
C ARG A 65 7.65 -12.58 -5.29
N ARG A 66 8.80 -12.23 -5.87
CA ARG A 66 9.06 -12.32 -7.30
C ARG A 66 9.70 -13.66 -7.63
N PHE A 67 9.34 -14.20 -8.81
CA PHE A 67 9.89 -15.43 -9.36
C PHE A 67 10.37 -15.19 -10.79
N ASP A 68 11.64 -15.45 -11.02
CA ASP A 68 12.26 -15.30 -12.33
C ASP A 68 12.11 -16.56 -13.19
N SER A 69 11.55 -17.64 -12.63
CA SER A 69 11.23 -18.87 -13.35
C SER A 69 10.13 -19.68 -12.64
N HIS A 70 9.37 -20.47 -13.43
CA HIS A 70 8.40 -21.42 -12.87
C HIS A 70 9.07 -22.49 -12.01
N ARG A 71 10.32 -22.89 -12.33
CA ARG A 71 11.06 -23.85 -11.52
C ARG A 71 11.34 -23.34 -10.12
N GLU A 72 11.71 -22.07 -10.00
CA GLU A 72 11.92 -21.42 -8.70
C GLU A 72 10.61 -21.38 -7.91
N PHE A 73 9.53 -20.98 -8.57
CA PHE A 73 8.19 -20.95 -7.99
C PHE A 73 7.74 -22.35 -7.51
N ASP A 74 7.92 -23.38 -8.34
CA ASP A 74 7.56 -24.75 -7.97
C ASP A 74 8.34 -25.21 -6.74
N SER A 75 9.64 -24.88 -6.67
CA SER A 75 10.49 -25.20 -5.51
C SER A 75 10.02 -24.47 -4.25
N TYR A 76 9.62 -23.22 -4.37
CA TYR A 76 9.03 -22.45 -3.27
C TYR A 76 7.71 -23.07 -2.80
N VAL A 77 6.78 -23.34 -3.74
CA VAL A 77 5.48 -23.91 -3.41
C VAL A 77 5.63 -25.27 -2.73
N ASP A 78 6.58 -26.13 -3.14
CA ASP A 78 6.80 -27.45 -2.52
C ASP A 78 7.66 -27.36 -1.24
N GLY A 79 8.39 -26.28 -1.06
CA GLY A 79 9.36 -26.12 0.00
C GLY A 79 8.78 -25.75 1.37
N PRO A 80 9.62 -25.81 2.40
CA PRO A 80 9.24 -25.41 3.76
C PRO A 80 9.10 -23.88 3.93
N GLU A 81 9.59 -23.10 2.96
CA GLU A 81 9.52 -21.63 2.97
C GLU A 81 8.18 -21.11 2.46
N PHE A 82 7.29 -21.98 2.00
CA PHE A 82 5.97 -21.58 1.54
C PHE A 82 5.16 -21.00 2.71
N GLU A 83 4.81 -19.74 2.60
CA GLU A 83 3.97 -19.04 3.57
C GLU A 83 2.50 -19.15 3.15
N GLU A 84 1.71 -19.86 3.95
CA GLU A 84 0.28 -19.96 3.73
C GLU A 84 -0.38 -18.61 4.02
N PRO A 85 -1.14 -18.02 3.07
CA PRO A 85 -1.90 -16.79 3.33
C PRO A 85 -2.93 -17.00 4.46
N ALA A 86 -3.16 -15.98 5.28
CA ALA A 86 -4.08 -16.05 6.42
C ALA A 86 -5.52 -16.44 6.03
N ASP A 87 -5.95 -16.05 4.83
CA ASP A 87 -7.27 -16.38 4.26
C ASP A 87 -7.21 -17.54 3.23
N GLY A 88 -6.05 -18.18 3.07
CA GLY A 88 -5.82 -19.24 2.11
C GLY A 88 -5.82 -18.76 0.64
N ILE A 89 -5.75 -17.45 0.39
CA ILE A 89 -5.82 -16.88 -0.97
C ILE A 89 -4.48 -16.26 -1.37
N THR A 90 -3.89 -16.79 -2.44
CA THR A 90 -2.70 -16.24 -3.09
C THR A 90 -3.10 -15.56 -4.40
N LEU A 91 -2.59 -14.36 -4.64
CA LEU A 91 -2.67 -13.68 -5.92
C LEU A 91 -1.42 -14.00 -6.73
N LEU A 92 -1.59 -14.59 -7.91
CA LEU A 92 -0.57 -14.67 -8.94
C LEU A 92 -0.73 -13.45 -9.84
N GLN A 93 0.35 -12.69 -10.04
CA GLN A 93 0.27 -11.41 -10.73
C GLN A 93 1.44 -11.23 -11.68
N GLU A 94 1.21 -10.58 -12.82
CA GLU A 94 2.29 -10.18 -13.70
C GLU A 94 3.27 -9.23 -12.98
N PHE A 95 4.54 -9.36 -13.31
CA PHE A 95 5.55 -8.38 -12.88
C PHE A 95 5.49 -7.16 -13.79
N VAL A 96 5.02 -6.03 -13.25
CA VAL A 96 4.97 -4.78 -14.00
C VAL A 96 6.35 -4.14 -14.01
N GLN A 97 6.92 -4.00 -15.20
CA GLN A 97 8.19 -3.30 -15.38
C GLN A 97 7.93 -1.79 -15.35
N THR A 98 8.42 -1.11 -14.32
CA THR A 98 8.35 0.34 -14.22
C THR A 98 9.39 1.03 -15.12
N ALA A 99 9.11 2.27 -15.53
CA ALA A 99 10.03 3.10 -16.30
C ALA A 99 11.31 3.42 -15.52
N GLU A 100 11.13 3.72 -14.24
CA GLU A 100 12.19 3.97 -13.26
C GLU A 100 11.88 3.17 -11.99
N PRO A 101 12.89 2.90 -11.13
CA PRO A 101 12.71 2.09 -9.92
C PRO A 101 12.02 2.89 -8.79
N PHE A 102 10.78 3.28 -9.01
CA PHE A 102 9.95 3.90 -7.99
C PHE A 102 8.47 3.57 -8.22
N ILE A 103 7.69 3.76 -7.20
CA ILE A 103 6.23 3.82 -7.25
C ILE A 103 5.76 5.22 -6.86
N THR A 104 4.55 5.57 -7.26
CA THR A 104 3.91 6.81 -6.80
C THR A 104 2.73 6.45 -5.90
N ARG A 105 2.61 7.15 -4.76
CA ARG A 105 1.50 7.06 -3.84
C ARG A 105 0.79 8.40 -3.76
N ALA A 106 -0.48 8.42 -4.11
CA ALA A 106 -1.34 9.61 -4.03
C ALA A 106 -2.20 9.56 -2.77
N GLU A 107 -2.17 10.61 -1.96
CA GLU A 107 -2.91 10.70 -0.70
C GLU A 107 -4.21 11.50 -0.89
N PHE A 108 -5.30 10.94 -0.32
CA PHE A 108 -6.65 11.51 -0.39
C PHE A 108 -7.24 11.62 1.01
N VAL A 109 -7.88 12.76 1.29
CA VAL A 109 -8.58 13.02 2.56
C VAL A 109 -9.91 13.70 2.28
N GLY A 110 -11.00 13.15 2.78
CA GLY A 110 -12.35 13.64 2.52
C GLY A 110 -12.72 13.58 1.04
N GLY A 111 -12.16 12.62 0.30
CA GLY A 111 -12.31 12.50 -1.16
C GLY A 111 -11.49 13.49 -1.99
N GLU A 112 -10.73 14.38 -1.36
CA GLU A 112 -9.90 15.36 -2.04
C GLU A 112 -8.42 14.91 -2.08
N PHE A 113 -7.76 15.17 -3.22
CA PHE A 113 -6.32 14.92 -3.37
C PHE A 113 -5.51 15.91 -2.53
N VAL A 114 -4.54 15.40 -1.78
CA VAL A 114 -3.65 16.22 -0.93
C VAL A 114 -2.29 16.41 -1.59
N TYR A 115 -1.57 15.32 -1.84
CA TYR A 115 -0.31 15.30 -2.57
C TYR A 115 0.00 13.90 -3.09
N ALA A 116 1.02 13.79 -3.92
CA ALA A 116 1.61 12.51 -4.30
C ALA A 116 3.07 12.42 -3.87
N VAL A 117 3.51 11.21 -3.57
CA VAL A 117 4.86 10.88 -3.10
C VAL A 117 5.47 9.85 -4.02
N ARG A 118 6.69 10.10 -4.47
CA ARG A 118 7.57 9.08 -5.06
C ARG A 118 8.17 8.26 -3.93
N VAL A 119 8.13 6.94 -4.07
CA VAL A 119 8.78 5.98 -3.17
C VAL A 119 9.80 5.20 -3.97
N ASP A 120 11.07 5.33 -3.63
CA ASP A 120 12.17 4.63 -4.30
C ASP A 120 12.12 3.13 -4.02
N THR A 121 12.28 2.31 -5.07
CA THR A 121 12.28 0.85 -5.02
C THR A 121 13.57 0.26 -5.60
N SER A 122 14.62 1.07 -5.75
CA SER A 122 15.88 0.67 -6.39
C SER A 122 16.62 -0.45 -5.64
N GLU A 123 16.41 -0.57 -4.34
CA GLU A 123 16.99 -1.65 -3.52
C GLU A 123 16.27 -2.99 -3.69
N GLY A 124 15.22 -3.05 -4.54
CA GLY A 124 14.50 -4.28 -4.87
C GLY A 124 13.59 -4.81 -3.76
N SER A 125 13.46 -4.09 -2.66
CA SER A 125 12.52 -4.42 -1.59
C SER A 125 11.10 -4.02 -1.98
N PHE A 126 10.15 -4.96 -1.86
CA PHE A 126 8.72 -4.66 -1.92
C PHE A 126 8.20 -4.08 -0.58
N GLU A 127 9.05 -4.07 0.44
CA GLU A 127 8.72 -3.55 1.76
C GLU A 127 8.93 -2.04 1.79
N LEU A 128 7.85 -1.28 1.91
CA LEU A 128 7.87 0.19 1.99
C LEU A 128 8.44 0.73 3.31
N CYS A 129 8.67 -0.16 4.29
CA CYS A 129 9.32 0.15 5.55
C CYS A 129 10.14 -1.08 5.95
N PRO A 130 11.45 -1.14 5.71
CA PRO A 130 12.27 -2.25 6.19
C PRO A 130 12.08 -2.37 7.69
N ALA A 131 11.69 -3.55 8.16
CA ALA A 131 11.48 -3.81 9.60
C ALA A 131 12.73 -3.50 10.44
N GLU A 132 13.90 -3.50 9.80
CA GLU A 132 15.19 -3.16 10.41
C GLU A 132 15.35 -1.66 10.72
N ALA A 133 14.66 -0.77 10.01
CA ALA A 133 14.68 0.66 10.32
C ALA A 133 13.89 1.02 11.60
N CYS A 134 13.07 0.09 12.10
CA CYS A 134 12.35 0.21 13.37
C CYS A 134 12.93 -0.65 14.49
N ALA A 135 14.09 -1.27 14.31
CA ALA A 135 14.76 -2.05 15.34
C ALA A 135 15.39 -1.12 16.37
N VAL A 136 14.80 -1.06 17.56
CA VAL A 136 15.39 -0.39 18.74
C VAL A 136 16.69 -1.12 19.07
N PRO A 137 17.85 -0.43 19.17
CA PRO A 137 19.09 -1.08 19.55
C PRO A 137 18.95 -1.73 20.94
N GLY A 138 18.98 -3.08 20.99
CA GLY A 138 18.97 -3.84 22.24
C GLY A 138 17.90 -4.91 22.40
N GLN A 139 17.03 -5.17 21.41
CA GLN A 139 16.10 -6.29 21.47
C GLN A 139 16.52 -7.41 20.53
N ALA A 140 16.72 -8.61 21.11
CA ALA A 140 17.03 -9.84 20.41
C ALA A 140 15.86 -10.32 19.53
N ALA A 141 16.22 -11.09 18.50
CA ALA A 141 15.36 -11.65 17.44
C ALA A 141 14.03 -12.30 17.91
N PRO A 142 13.02 -12.37 17.01
CA PRO A 142 11.64 -12.72 17.35
C PRO A 142 11.49 -14.20 17.72
N GLY A 143 10.98 -14.47 18.91
CA GLY A 143 10.77 -15.84 19.37
C GLY A 143 10.02 -16.01 20.71
N GLN A 144 9.57 -14.96 21.37
CA GLN A 144 8.72 -15.11 22.55
C GLN A 144 7.74 -13.95 22.70
N VAL A 145 6.46 -14.20 22.47
CA VAL A 145 5.36 -13.29 22.78
C VAL A 145 4.99 -13.51 24.24
N SER A 146 5.37 -12.59 25.13
CA SER A 146 4.78 -12.45 26.44
C SER A 146 3.54 -11.56 26.34
N LEU A 147 2.40 -12.13 26.58
CA LEU A 147 1.10 -11.46 26.69
C LEU A 147 0.98 -10.77 28.05
N ASP A 148 1.71 -9.72 28.30
CA ASP A 148 1.37 -8.82 29.41
C ASP A 148 2.17 -7.52 29.31
N GLN A 149 1.66 -6.54 28.58
CA GLN A 149 1.85 -5.11 28.85
C GLN A 149 1.02 -4.27 27.88
N GLY A 150 0.30 -3.33 28.46
CA GLY A 150 -0.71 -2.49 27.84
C GLY A 150 -0.21 -1.66 26.64
N PHE A 151 -1.16 -1.36 25.78
CA PHE A 151 -1.04 -0.52 24.60
C PHE A 151 -0.45 0.85 24.97
N ALA A 152 0.83 1.07 24.61
CA ALA A 152 1.40 2.40 24.50
C ALA A 152 1.71 2.64 23.00
N PRO A 153 1.31 3.79 22.41
CA PRO A 153 1.71 4.12 21.05
C PRO A 153 3.23 4.30 21.03
N ALA A 154 3.93 3.45 20.28
CA ALA A 154 5.35 3.61 20.05
C ALA A 154 5.57 4.85 19.18
N ALA A 155 5.92 5.97 19.84
CA ALA A 155 6.58 7.06 19.17
C ALA A 155 7.96 6.56 18.73
N CYS A 156 8.26 6.53 17.43
CA CYS A 156 9.62 6.38 16.94
C CYS A 156 10.40 7.64 17.29
N GLU A 157 11.06 7.66 18.46
CA GLU A 157 12.10 8.64 18.75
C GLU A 157 13.40 8.13 18.15
N ILE A 158 13.92 8.84 17.15
CA ILE A 158 15.23 8.62 16.57
C ILE A 158 16.27 9.33 17.44
N PRO A 159 17.22 8.63 18.10
CA PRO A 159 18.38 9.31 18.68
C PRO A 159 19.29 9.73 17.53
N GLY A 160 19.53 11.04 17.42
CA GLY A 160 20.36 11.64 16.38
C GLY A 160 21.76 11.07 16.34
N THR A 161 22.19 10.65 15.17
CA THR A 161 23.54 10.81 14.60
C THR A 161 23.47 10.57 13.09
N GLY A 162 23.62 11.55 12.33
CA GLY A 162 24.06 11.95 11.00
C GLY A 162 24.17 10.97 9.84
N ALA A 163 23.86 9.67 9.94
CA ALA A 163 23.95 8.73 8.83
C ALA A 163 22.57 8.11 8.43
N GLY A 164 21.58 8.14 9.33
CA GLY A 164 20.23 7.64 9.05
C GLY A 164 19.33 8.66 8.33
N GLU A 165 19.55 9.94 8.59
CA GLU A 165 18.75 11.04 8.01
C GLU A 165 18.91 11.17 6.49
N THR A 166 20.10 10.85 5.95
CA THR A 166 20.36 10.99 4.51
C THR A 166 19.71 9.88 3.68
N LEU A 167 19.54 8.67 4.21
CA LEU A 167 18.91 7.55 3.49
C LEU A 167 17.39 7.65 3.50
N ALA A 168 16.77 8.01 4.61
CA ALA A 168 15.31 8.15 4.70
C ALA A 168 14.79 9.32 3.83
N SER A 169 15.53 10.43 3.73
CA SER A 169 15.15 11.58 2.91
C SER A 169 15.27 11.34 1.41
N THR A 170 16.01 10.31 0.98
CA THR A 170 16.13 9.92 -0.44
C THR A 170 15.08 8.93 -0.89
N LEU A 171 14.50 8.14 0.03
CA LEU A 171 13.49 7.14 -0.28
C LEU A 171 12.13 7.74 -0.65
N PHE A 172 11.79 8.90 -0.08
CA PHE A 172 10.49 9.55 -0.27
C PHE A 172 10.68 10.96 -0.80
N ALA A 173 10.01 11.31 -1.89
CA ALA A 173 10.02 12.64 -2.46
C ALA A 173 8.63 13.06 -2.93
N LYS A 174 8.24 14.31 -2.65
CA LYS A 174 7.00 14.87 -3.18
C LYS A 174 7.01 14.93 -4.70
N ARG A 175 5.89 14.60 -5.35
CA ARG A 175 5.65 14.67 -6.79
C ARG A 175 4.86 15.95 -7.11
N ASP A 176 5.53 17.00 -7.55
CA ASP A 176 4.88 18.27 -7.90
C ASP A 176 4.20 18.24 -9.28
N ASP A 177 4.57 17.29 -10.12
CA ASP A 177 3.97 17.04 -11.43
C ASP A 177 2.61 16.33 -11.33
N ILE A 178 2.35 15.60 -10.24
CA ILE A 178 1.06 14.96 -9.96
C ILE A 178 0.19 15.94 -9.16
N THR A 179 -0.78 16.53 -9.81
CA THR A 179 -1.68 17.54 -9.23
C THR A 179 -3.12 17.03 -9.16
N ALA A 180 -4.01 17.75 -8.47
CA ALA A 180 -5.44 17.45 -8.42
C ALA A 180 -6.12 17.42 -9.81
N GLY A 181 -5.54 18.13 -10.81
CA GLY A 181 -6.01 18.13 -12.19
C GLY A 181 -5.43 17.02 -13.07
N HIS A 182 -4.50 16.23 -12.55
CA HIS A 182 -3.91 15.11 -13.29
C HIS A 182 -4.99 14.08 -13.66
N PRO A 183 -5.05 13.57 -14.92
CA PRO A 183 -6.14 12.70 -15.38
C PRO A 183 -6.36 11.45 -14.51
N LEU A 184 -5.31 10.80 -14.03
CA LEU A 184 -5.43 9.67 -13.10
C LEU A 184 -6.05 10.11 -11.77
N ILE A 185 -5.61 11.24 -11.20
CA ILE A 185 -6.11 11.74 -9.92
C ILE A 185 -7.60 12.08 -10.00
N VAL A 186 -8.04 12.73 -11.09
CA VAL A 186 -9.46 13.02 -11.32
C VAL A 186 -10.30 11.72 -11.35
N ARG A 187 -9.81 10.69 -12.04
CA ARG A 187 -10.48 9.40 -12.10
C ARG A 187 -10.48 8.67 -10.75
N LEU A 188 -9.35 8.69 -10.03
CA LEU A 188 -9.25 8.09 -8.70
C LEU A 188 -10.20 8.76 -7.71
N ARG A 189 -10.31 10.09 -7.72
CA ARG A 189 -11.28 10.81 -6.88
C ARG A 189 -12.72 10.35 -7.14
N ALA A 190 -13.11 10.23 -8.40
CA ALA A 190 -14.44 9.75 -8.78
C ALA A 190 -14.67 8.30 -8.30
N PHE A 191 -13.68 7.43 -8.48
CA PHE A 191 -13.71 6.04 -8.01
C PHE A 191 -13.83 5.95 -6.48
N LEU A 192 -12.99 6.68 -5.73
CA LEU A 192 -13.02 6.68 -4.27
C LEU A 192 -14.38 7.16 -3.74
N ALA A 193 -14.95 8.20 -4.36
CA ALA A 193 -16.29 8.70 -4.00
C ALA A 193 -17.36 7.63 -4.26
N ASP A 194 -17.34 6.94 -5.40
CA ASP A 194 -18.28 5.86 -5.75
C ASP A 194 -18.20 4.68 -4.77
N GLN A 195 -16.99 4.35 -4.33
CA GLN A 195 -16.75 3.27 -3.35
C GLN A 195 -16.99 3.70 -1.89
N GLY A 196 -17.23 5.00 -1.63
CA GLY A 196 -17.39 5.54 -0.28
C GLY A 196 -16.10 5.57 0.53
N ILE A 197 -14.95 5.67 -0.15
CA ILE A 197 -13.63 5.77 0.46
C ILE A 197 -13.31 7.25 0.66
N GLU A 198 -13.24 7.69 1.90
CA GLU A 198 -13.05 9.10 2.25
C GLU A 198 -11.58 9.43 2.53
N VAL A 199 -10.81 8.46 3.06
CA VAL A 199 -9.38 8.60 3.35
C VAL A 199 -8.65 7.40 2.79
N ALA A 200 -7.67 7.63 1.91
CA ALA A 200 -6.85 6.57 1.33
C ALA A 200 -5.52 7.10 0.76
N GLY A 201 -4.52 6.21 0.76
CA GLY A 201 -3.35 6.31 -0.11
C GLY A 201 -3.50 5.32 -1.26
N VAL A 202 -3.41 5.79 -2.50
CA VAL A 202 -3.49 4.94 -3.70
C VAL A 202 -2.13 4.86 -4.37
N GLU A 203 -1.63 3.64 -4.52
CA GLU A 203 -0.33 3.39 -5.14
C GLU A 203 -0.48 2.98 -6.61
N PHE A 204 0.40 3.49 -7.46
CA PHE A 204 0.42 3.16 -8.87
C PHE A 204 1.82 3.08 -9.45
N PHE A 205 1.98 2.22 -10.46
CA PHE A 205 3.17 2.10 -11.28
C PHE A 205 3.12 3.07 -12.45
N GLU A 206 4.31 3.50 -12.89
CA GLU A 206 4.52 4.22 -14.14
C GLU A 206 5.38 3.34 -15.07
N THR A 207 4.80 2.91 -16.17
CA THR A 207 5.47 2.06 -17.14
C THR A 207 6.20 2.88 -18.20
N ALA A 208 7.18 2.28 -18.90
CA ALA A 208 7.97 2.96 -19.92
C ALA A 208 7.14 3.42 -21.14
N ASP A 209 5.97 2.81 -21.38
CA ASP A 209 5.00 3.22 -22.39
C ASP A 209 4.00 4.28 -21.88
N GLY A 210 4.21 4.81 -20.68
CA GLY A 210 3.43 5.91 -20.12
C GLY A 210 2.09 5.51 -19.49
N ARG A 211 1.83 4.21 -19.29
CA ARG A 211 0.64 3.77 -18.56
C ARG A 211 0.81 4.00 -17.06
N LEU A 212 -0.27 4.40 -16.41
CA LEU A 212 -0.36 4.55 -14.96
C LEU A 212 -1.29 3.47 -14.43
N ILE A 213 -0.76 2.54 -13.65
CA ILE A 213 -1.42 1.30 -13.24
C ILE A 213 -1.61 1.29 -11.72
N PRO A 214 -2.80 1.63 -11.19
CA PRO A 214 -3.11 1.48 -9.76
C PRO A 214 -3.04 0.02 -9.33
N TYR A 215 -2.42 -0.25 -8.18
CA TYR A 215 -2.23 -1.62 -7.72
C TYR A 215 -2.45 -1.84 -6.21
N ASP A 216 -2.58 -0.76 -5.43
CA ASP A 216 -2.87 -0.87 -4.00
C ASP A 216 -3.65 0.34 -3.50
N ILE A 217 -4.68 0.09 -2.68
CA ILE A 217 -5.50 1.11 -2.04
C ILE A 217 -5.40 0.87 -0.53
N ASN A 218 -4.72 1.77 0.15
CA ASN A 218 -4.52 1.72 1.60
C ASN A 218 -5.55 2.63 2.26
N THR A 219 -6.54 2.06 2.92
CA THR A 219 -7.60 2.80 3.62
C THR A 219 -7.22 3.14 5.06
N ASN A 220 -6.07 2.62 5.52
CA ASN A 220 -5.41 2.95 6.77
C ASN A 220 -4.01 3.51 6.45
N THR A 221 -3.97 4.70 5.85
CA THR A 221 -2.75 5.32 5.35
C THR A 221 -1.91 5.93 6.46
N ASN A 222 -0.58 5.82 6.34
CA ASN A 222 0.40 6.50 7.18
C ASN A 222 1.12 7.56 6.35
N TYR A 223 1.20 8.78 6.87
CA TYR A 223 1.89 9.87 6.21
C TYR A 223 3.38 9.87 6.59
N ASN A 224 4.25 10.00 5.58
CA ASN A 224 5.68 10.06 5.83
C ASN A 224 6.05 11.39 6.51
N PRO A 225 6.76 11.39 7.67
CA PRO A 225 7.07 12.60 8.43
C PRO A 225 7.88 13.64 7.65
N ASP A 226 8.83 13.20 6.80
CA ASP A 226 9.69 14.11 6.04
C ASP A 226 8.89 14.81 4.94
N VAL A 227 7.98 14.07 4.27
CA VAL A 227 7.04 14.64 3.29
C VAL A 227 6.08 15.61 3.97
N GLU A 228 5.53 15.25 5.13
CA GLU A 228 4.67 16.16 5.91
C GLU A 228 5.42 17.44 6.30
N ALA A 229 6.65 17.34 6.78
CA ALA A 229 7.47 18.51 7.08
C ALA A 229 7.71 19.39 5.83
N ALA A 230 8.04 18.77 4.70
CA ALA A 230 8.25 19.47 3.43
C ALA A 230 6.98 20.12 2.85
N THR A 231 5.80 19.59 3.19
CA THR A 231 4.48 20.08 2.73
C THR A 231 3.74 20.93 3.75
N GLY A 232 4.35 21.23 4.91
CA GLY A 232 3.72 21.98 5.98
C GLY A 232 2.61 21.20 6.71
N ASN A 233 2.78 19.88 6.86
CA ASN A 233 1.80 18.94 7.45
C ASN A 233 0.46 18.94 6.69
N ALA A 234 0.52 18.90 5.38
CA ALA A 234 -0.65 19.04 4.51
C ALA A 234 -1.70 17.95 4.74
N ALA A 235 -1.29 16.66 4.84
CA ALA A 235 -2.23 15.56 5.04
C ALA A 235 -2.79 15.54 6.47
N ALA A 236 -1.96 15.77 7.49
CA ALA A 236 -2.40 15.85 8.87
C ALA A 236 -3.41 17.00 9.07
N THR A 237 -3.15 18.18 8.46
CA THR A 237 -4.05 19.33 8.49
C THR A 237 -5.36 19.04 7.76
N ALA A 238 -5.29 18.42 6.57
CA ALA A 238 -6.47 18.04 5.81
C ALA A 238 -7.34 17.04 6.58
N LEU A 239 -6.71 16.04 7.20
CA LEU A 239 -7.40 15.03 8.02
C LEU A 239 -8.09 15.66 9.24
N ALA A 240 -7.38 16.51 9.99
CA ALA A 240 -7.95 17.21 11.14
C ALA A 240 -9.15 18.08 10.74
N GLY A 241 -9.02 18.84 9.64
CA GLY A 241 -10.10 19.66 9.10
C GLY A 241 -11.29 18.84 8.61
N PHE A 242 -11.05 17.71 7.94
CA PHE A 242 -12.09 16.79 7.50
C PHE A 242 -12.86 16.21 8.69
N LEU A 243 -12.15 15.67 9.69
CA LEU A 243 -12.76 15.10 10.90
C LEU A 243 -13.55 16.15 11.69
N GLY A 244 -13.04 17.39 11.76
CA GLY A 244 -13.76 18.52 12.38
C GLY A 244 -15.12 18.79 11.72
N ARG A 245 -15.15 18.90 10.39
CA ARG A 245 -16.41 19.09 9.63
C ARG A 245 -17.38 17.92 9.81
N GLU A 246 -16.89 16.68 9.83
CA GLU A 246 -17.71 15.50 10.07
C GLU A 246 -18.34 15.51 11.47
N LEU A 247 -17.62 15.93 12.47
CA LEU A 247 -18.12 16.10 13.85
C LEU A 247 -19.20 17.20 13.89
N GLU A 248 -18.90 18.39 13.37
CA GLU A 248 -19.83 19.51 13.36
C GLU A 248 -21.14 19.16 12.66
N SER A 249 -21.09 18.50 11.49
CA SER A 249 -22.27 18.09 10.75
C SER A 249 -23.17 17.14 11.53
N ARG A 250 -22.61 16.25 12.35
CA ARG A 250 -23.35 15.28 13.17
C ARG A 250 -23.96 15.90 14.42
N TYR A 251 -23.23 16.81 15.04
CA TYR A 251 -23.73 17.47 16.28
C TYR A 251 -24.70 18.61 15.97
N ALA A 252 -24.57 19.31 14.85
CA ALA A 252 -25.52 20.32 14.44
C ALA A 252 -26.93 19.74 14.18
N THR A 253 -27.03 18.51 13.70
CA THR A 253 -28.31 17.82 13.47
C THR A 253 -28.92 17.22 14.74
N ALA A 254 -28.18 17.11 15.85
CA ALA A 254 -28.69 16.59 17.13
C ALA A 254 -29.31 17.67 18.03
N SER A 255 -29.30 18.95 17.63
CA SER A 255 -29.75 20.10 18.44
C SER A 255 -31.11 20.66 17.97
N VAL A 256 -31.95 19.90 17.25
CA VAL A 256 -33.29 20.28 16.82
C VAL A 256 -34.35 19.39 17.45
#